data_4b950e657a883532240795a455e022f5
#
_entry.id   4b950e657a883532240795a455e022f5
#
_cell.length_a   1.000
_cell.length_b   1.000
_cell.length_c   1.000
_cell.angle_alpha   90.00
_cell.angle_beta   90.00
_cell.angle_gamma   90.00
#
_symmetry.space_group_name_H-M   'P 1'
#
loop_
_entity.id
_entity.type
_entity.pdbx_description
1 polymer ?
#
loop_
_entity_poly.entity_id
_entity_poly.type
_entity_poly.pdbx_seq_one_letter_code
_entity_poly.pdbx_strand_id
1 'polypeptide(L)'
;DIKKGEIFGLLGPNGSGKTTTLKLLLGLIFPTEGRALVLGKTTNDVAVKNRIGFLPEESCFYRFLNADEILDFYGQLFKISRKERKARIDRLVEQVGLGFARKRPLRQYSKGMLRRIGIAQALINDPDLIILDEPTSGLDPIGTRETKDIIVSLKERGKTVLLCSHLLSDVQDICDRVAILDKGKLQISGTIDELLSSKDVVEMLIRNLSDEAISEVETFIKEKHGEVISVKNSSGTLEGLFLKIYAANINNSKTDV
;
A
#
# COMPACT_ATOMS: atom_id res chain seq x y z
N ASP A 1 16.87 6.22 4.89
CA ASP A 1 17.16 6.17 3.46
C ASP A 1 16.25 5.15 2.78
N ILE A 2 15.67 5.53 1.63
CA ILE A 2 14.76 4.69 0.83
C ILE A 2 15.48 4.34 -0.47
N LYS A 3 15.55 3.05 -0.80
CA LYS A 3 16.20 2.56 -2.01
C LYS A 3 15.29 2.68 -3.23
N LYS A 4 15.88 2.85 -4.41
CA LYS A 4 15.12 2.87 -5.65
C LYS A 4 14.46 1.52 -5.91
N GLY A 5 13.16 1.53 -6.25
CA GLY A 5 12.40 0.34 -6.62
C GLY A 5 11.90 -0.50 -5.44
N GLU A 6 11.99 0.02 -4.20
CA GLU A 6 11.39 -0.66 -3.04
C GLU A 6 10.04 -0.04 -2.65
N ILE A 7 9.23 -0.81 -1.95
CA ILE A 7 8.09 -0.32 -1.17
C ILE A 7 8.57 -0.16 0.27
N PHE A 8 8.61 1.08 0.74
CA PHE A 8 9.06 1.43 2.09
C PHE A 8 7.86 1.87 2.95
N GLY A 9 7.67 1.21 4.08
CA GLY A 9 6.61 1.53 5.05
C GLY A 9 7.08 2.50 6.12
N LEU A 10 6.37 3.60 6.31
CA LEU A 10 6.55 4.50 7.46
C LEU A 10 5.40 4.29 8.43
N LEU A 11 5.67 3.61 9.54
CA LEU A 11 4.71 3.18 10.54
C LEU A 11 4.72 4.06 11.78
N GLY A 12 3.61 4.11 12.48
CA GLY A 12 3.51 4.73 13.79
C GLY A 12 2.08 5.14 14.13
N PRO A 13 1.79 5.35 15.42
CA PRO A 13 0.48 5.82 15.86
C PRO A 13 0.16 7.22 15.33
N ASN A 14 -1.07 7.66 15.52
CA ASN A 14 -1.45 9.04 15.22
C ASN A 14 -0.62 10.01 16.07
N GLY A 15 -0.15 11.10 15.44
CA GLY A 15 0.74 12.07 16.08
C GLY A 15 2.21 11.64 16.16
N SER A 16 2.62 10.50 15.63
CA SER A 16 4.03 10.05 15.65
C SER A 16 4.96 10.85 14.73
N GLY A 17 4.41 11.70 13.84
CA GLY A 17 5.21 12.53 12.93
C GLY A 17 5.19 12.06 11.47
N LYS A 18 4.43 11.02 11.08
CA LYS A 18 4.33 10.52 9.70
C LYS A 18 3.96 11.63 8.71
N THR A 19 2.81 12.28 8.91
CA THR A 19 2.33 13.36 8.03
C THR A 19 3.28 14.55 7.99
N THR A 20 3.93 14.88 9.11
CA THR A 20 4.98 15.93 9.16
C THR A 20 6.17 15.53 8.28
N THR A 21 6.63 14.28 8.38
CA THR A 21 7.70 13.74 7.52
C THR A 21 7.32 13.83 6.04
N LEU A 22 6.08 13.43 5.68
CA LEU A 22 5.61 13.56 4.30
C LEU A 22 5.59 15.02 3.82
N LYS A 23 5.10 15.95 4.64
CA LYS A 23 5.09 17.38 4.31
C LYS A 23 6.50 17.94 4.09
N LEU A 24 7.50 17.49 4.86
CA LEU A 24 8.91 17.84 4.66
C LEU A 24 9.43 17.29 3.32
N LEU A 25 9.16 16.02 3.02
CA LEU A 25 9.59 15.38 1.75
C LEU A 25 8.93 16.03 0.53
N LEU A 26 7.67 16.45 0.64
CA LEU A 26 6.94 17.17 -0.41
C LEU A 26 7.35 18.65 -0.52
N GLY A 27 8.18 19.16 0.40
CA GLY A 27 8.56 20.57 0.46
C GLY A 27 7.36 21.49 0.72
N LEU A 28 6.37 21.04 1.48
CA LEU A 28 5.22 21.81 1.95
C LEU A 28 5.53 22.55 3.25
N ILE A 29 6.49 22.04 4.02
CA ILE A 29 7.09 22.68 5.19
C ILE A 29 8.59 22.50 5.14
N PHE A 30 9.33 23.33 5.85
CA PHE A 30 10.79 23.31 5.87
C PHE A 30 11.30 22.82 7.23
N PRO A 31 12.42 22.06 7.26
CA PRO A 31 13.00 21.64 8.52
C PRO A 31 13.63 22.85 9.25
N THR A 32 13.48 22.90 10.57
CA THR A 32 14.15 23.89 11.42
C THR A 32 15.66 23.60 11.47
N GLU A 33 16.02 22.32 11.49
CA GLU A 33 17.40 21.84 11.47
C GLU A 33 17.54 20.62 10.57
N GLY A 34 18.74 20.36 10.08
CA GLY A 34 19.03 19.23 9.22
C GLY A 34 18.59 19.48 7.76
N ARG A 35 18.48 18.39 6.98
CA ARG A 35 18.10 18.44 5.55
C ARG A 35 17.31 17.21 5.15
N ALA A 36 16.41 17.40 4.17
CA ALA A 36 15.72 16.32 3.49
C ALA A 36 16.11 16.31 2.00
N LEU A 37 16.41 15.13 1.48
CA LEU A 37 16.72 14.92 0.06
C LEU A 37 15.69 13.95 -0.54
N VAL A 38 15.19 14.28 -1.73
CA VAL A 38 14.30 13.43 -2.51
C VAL A 38 14.90 13.27 -3.91
N LEU A 39 15.07 12.02 -4.35
CA LEU A 39 15.71 11.70 -5.63
C LEU A 39 17.09 12.39 -5.79
N GLY A 40 17.86 12.49 -4.69
CA GLY A 40 19.20 13.10 -4.64
C GLY A 40 19.24 14.62 -4.60
N LYS A 41 18.09 15.31 -4.57
CA LYS A 41 17.98 16.77 -4.55
C LYS A 41 17.23 17.25 -3.31
N THR A 42 17.43 18.53 -2.95
CA THR A 42 16.69 19.16 -1.83
C THR A 42 15.20 19.26 -2.17
N THR A 43 14.35 19.21 -1.14
CA THR A 43 12.89 19.29 -1.28
C THR A 43 12.40 20.63 -1.82
N ASN A 44 13.27 21.65 -1.88
CA ASN A 44 12.98 22.96 -2.47
C ASN A 44 13.09 22.96 -4.01
N ASP A 45 13.74 21.94 -4.62
CA ASP A 45 13.88 21.85 -6.07
C ASP A 45 12.52 21.51 -6.70
N VAL A 46 11.95 22.47 -7.42
CA VAL A 46 10.65 22.32 -8.08
C VAL A 46 10.67 21.18 -9.13
N ALA A 47 11.82 20.95 -9.78
CA ALA A 47 11.94 19.90 -10.77
C ALA A 47 11.73 18.49 -10.17
N VAL A 48 12.09 18.30 -8.89
CA VAL A 48 11.85 17.04 -8.18
C VAL A 48 10.36 16.77 -8.03
N LYS A 49 9.54 17.80 -7.81
CA LYS A 49 8.08 17.67 -7.62
C LYS A 49 7.39 17.07 -8.84
N ASN A 50 7.92 17.30 -10.05
CA ASN A 50 7.42 16.68 -11.28
C ASN A 50 7.65 15.17 -11.33
N ARG A 51 8.53 14.64 -10.48
CA ARG A 51 8.90 13.23 -10.40
C ARG A 51 8.32 12.53 -9.16
N ILE A 52 7.44 13.22 -8.43
CA ILE A 52 6.73 12.70 -7.25
C ILE A 52 5.25 12.59 -7.59
N GLY A 53 4.65 11.45 -7.23
CA GLY A 53 3.21 11.26 -7.15
C GLY A 53 2.79 11.26 -5.69
N PHE A 54 1.68 11.92 -5.36
CA PHE A 54 1.22 11.98 -3.98
C PHE A 54 -0.28 11.68 -3.88
N LEU A 55 -0.62 10.75 -3.01
CA LEU A 55 -1.98 10.46 -2.56
C LEU A 55 -2.10 10.85 -1.09
N PRO A 56 -2.82 11.92 -0.74
CA PRO A 56 -3.11 12.26 0.65
C PRO A 56 -4.10 11.29 1.28
N GLU A 57 -4.15 11.26 2.62
CA GLU A 57 -5.12 10.48 3.38
C GLU A 57 -6.55 10.81 2.95
N GLU A 58 -6.90 12.09 2.84
CA GLU A 58 -8.16 12.56 2.29
C GLU A 58 -7.96 13.20 0.91
N SER A 59 -8.57 12.60 -0.11
CA SER A 59 -8.53 13.13 -1.47
C SER A 59 -9.71 14.07 -1.71
N CYS A 60 -9.44 15.36 -1.87
CA CYS A 60 -10.45 16.38 -2.16
C CYS A 60 -10.70 16.49 -3.67
N PHE A 61 -11.46 15.57 -4.24
CA PHE A 61 -11.83 15.62 -5.66
C PHE A 61 -13.07 16.47 -5.91
N TYR A 62 -13.12 17.10 -7.09
CA TYR A 62 -14.36 17.67 -7.63
C TYR A 62 -15.33 16.55 -7.96
N ARG A 63 -16.26 16.27 -7.04
CA ARG A 63 -17.12 15.09 -7.08
C ARG A 63 -18.12 15.04 -8.25
N PHE A 64 -18.30 16.13 -8.99
CA PHE A 64 -19.12 16.19 -10.20
C PHE A 64 -18.37 15.72 -11.46
N LEU A 65 -17.03 15.68 -11.44
CA LEU A 65 -16.20 15.18 -12.53
C LEU A 65 -16.22 13.63 -12.55
N ASN A 66 -15.99 13.06 -13.74
CA ASN A 66 -15.72 11.63 -13.92
C ASN A 66 -14.21 11.33 -13.91
N ALA A 67 -13.84 10.05 -14.08
CA ALA A 67 -12.43 9.63 -14.04
C ALA A 67 -11.58 10.30 -15.14
N ASP A 68 -12.10 10.41 -16.35
CA ASP A 68 -11.37 11.05 -17.46
C ASP A 68 -11.11 12.53 -17.18
N GLU A 69 -12.14 13.23 -16.74
CA GLU A 69 -12.10 14.66 -16.50
C GLU A 69 -11.14 15.03 -15.36
N ILE A 70 -11.17 14.28 -14.26
CA ILE A 70 -10.27 14.54 -13.13
C ILE A 70 -8.81 14.24 -13.50
N LEU A 71 -8.54 13.14 -14.20
CA LEU A 71 -7.18 12.80 -14.63
C LEU A 71 -6.68 13.76 -15.72
N ASP A 72 -7.55 14.22 -16.64
CA ASP A 72 -7.18 15.23 -17.64
C ASP A 72 -6.84 16.55 -16.96
N PHE A 73 -7.63 16.97 -15.96
CA PHE A 73 -7.35 18.16 -15.16
C PHE A 73 -5.95 18.13 -14.53
N TYR A 74 -5.60 17.03 -13.82
CA TYR A 74 -4.28 16.91 -13.22
C TYR A 74 -3.17 16.80 -14.28
N GLY A 75 -3.40 16.10 -15.38
CA GLY A 75 -2.45 16.00 -16.47
C GLY A 75 -2.15 17.36 -17.14
N GLN A 76 -3.12 18.27 -17.16
CA GLN A 76 -2.91 19.65 -17.64
C GLN A 76 -1.99 20.45 -16.71
N LEU A 77 -2.11 20.27 -15.38
CA LEU A 77 -1.22 20.93 -14.41
C LEU A 77 0.25 20.54 -14.63
N PHE A 78 0.52 19.31 -15.05
CA PHE A 78 1.86 18.85 -15.44
C PHE A 78 2.25 19.21 -16.89
N LYS A 79 1.44 20.00 -17.60
CA LYS A 79 1.67 20.43 -19.00
C LYS A 79 1.87 19.27 -19.98
N ILE A 80 1.26 18.11 -19.70
CA ILE A 80 1.29 16.94 -20.57
C ILE A 80 0.44 17.22 -21.82
N SER A 81 0.92 16.88 -23.02
CA SER A 81 0.20 17.10 -24.26
C SER A 81 -1.13 16.36 -24.28
N ARG A 82 -2.15 16.88 -24.99
CA ARG A 82 -3.50 16.27 -25.07
C ARG A 82 -3.46 14.82 -25.54
N LYS A 83 -2.63 14.52 -26.54
CA LYS A 83 -2.47 13.16 -27.07
C LYS A 83 -1.92 12.20 -26.02
N GLU A 84 -0.89 12.62 -25.34
CA GLU A 84 -0.23 11.83 -24.30
C GLU A 84 -1.13 11.67 -23.06
N ARG A 85 -1.81 12.73 -22.62
CA ARG A 85 -2.78 12.64 -21.50
C ARG A 85 -3.84 11.59 -21.78
N LYS A 86 -4.46 11.62 -22.96
CA LYS A 86 -5.47 10.63 -23.34
C LYS A 86 -4.93 9.21 -23.23
N ALA A 87 -3.76 8.92 -23.78
CA ALA A 87 -3.13 7.61 -23.70
C ALA A 87 -2.80 7.19 -22.27
N ARG A 88 -2.33 8.15 -21.44
CA ARG A 88 -2.06 7.88 -20.02
C ARG A 88 -3.34 7.60 -19.23
N ILE A 89 -4.39 8.37 -19.46
CA ILE A 89 -5.70 8.19 -18.82
C ILE A 89 -6.26 6.81 -19.13
N ASP A 90 -6.27 6.41 -20.41
CA ASP A 90 -6.75 5.10 -20.83
C ASP A 90 -6.03 3.98 -20.07
N ARG A 91 -4.69 4.02 -20.03
CA ARG A 91 -3.88 3.05 -19.32
C ARG A 91 -4.10 3.07 -17.79
N LEU A 92 -4.16 4.26 -17.17
CA LEU A 92 -4.29 4.39 -15.72
C LEU A 92 -5.66 3.94 -15.22
N VAL A 93 -6.73 4.26 -15.94
CA VAL A 93 -8.09 3.83 -15.58
C VAL A 93 -8.20 2.31 -15.59
N GLU A 94 -7.61 1.64 -16.59
CA GLU A 94 -7.53 0.17 -16.64
C GLU A 94 -6.65 -0.39 -15.52
N GLN A 95 -5.48 0.22 -15.28
CA GLN A 95 -4.54 -0.22 -14.24
C GLN A 95 -5.15 -0.21 -12.85
N VAL A 96 -6.04 0.74 -12.54
CA VAL A 96 -6.72 0.81 -11.24
C VAL A 96 -8.10 0.12 -11.25
N GLY A 97 -8.44 -0.63 -12.32
CA GLY A 97 -9.66 -1.41 -12.42
C GLY A 97 -10.95 -0.59 -12.40
N LEU A 98 -10.95 0.63 -12.96
CA LEU A 98 -12.10 1.54 -12.96
C LEU A 98 -12.75 1.73 -14.34
N GLY A 99 -12.41 0.89 -15.33
CA GLY A 99 -12.97 0.96 -16.69
C GLY A 99 -14.49 0.96 -16.70
N PHE A 100 -15.12 0.08 -15.89
CA PHE A 100 -16.58 -0.04 -15.78
C PHE A 100 -17.30 1.19 -15.22
N ALA A 101 -16.62 2.02 -14.45
CA ALA A 101 -17.17 3.20 -13.80
C ALA A 101 -16.66 4.52 -14.41
N ARG A 102 -15.79 4.43 -15.43
CA ARG A 102 -15.01 5.53 -16.00
C ARG A 102 -15.82 6.80 -16.27
N LYS A 103 -17.04 6.66 -16.78
CA LYS A 103 -17.93 7.78 -17.15
C LYS A 103 -18.88 8.23 -16.05
N ARG A 104 -18.92 7.53 -14.90
CA ARG A 104 -19.74 7.93 -13.77
C ARG A 104 -19.09 9.10 -13.01
N PRO A 105 -19.86 10.08 -12.51
CA PRO A 105 -19.30 11.14 -11.67
C PRO A 105 -18.77 10.56 -10.36
N LEU A 106 -17.66 11.13 -9.86
CA LEU A 106 -16.95 10.65 -8.66
C LEU A 106 -17.83 10.65 -7.39
N ARG A 107 -18.93 11.40 -7.36
CA ARG A 107 -19.91 11.33 -6.26
C ARG A 107 -20.59 9.97 -6.13
N GLN A 108 -20.58 9.16 -7.18
CA GLN A 108 -21.15 7.81 -7.21
C GLN A 108 -20.10 6.71 -6.93
N TYR A 109 -18.84 7.09 -6.70
CA TYR A 109 -17.77 6.16 -6.41
C TYR A 109 -17.81 5.75 -4.93
N SER A 110 -17.58 4.46 -4.68
CA SER A 110 -17.30 3.97 -3.32
C SER A 110 -15.99 4.56 -2.80
N LYS A 111 -15.73 4.44 -1.49
CA LYS A 111 -14.47 4.88 -0.89
C LYS A 111 -13.26 4.19 -1.54
N GLY A 112 -13.35 2.88 -1.81
CA GLY A 112 -12.31 2.13 -2.53
C GLY A 112 -12.09 2.62 -3.96
N MET A 113 -13.16 2.91 -4.71
CA MET A 113 -13.06 3.49 -6.04
C MET A 113 -12.41 4.89 -6.01
N LEU A 114 -12.76 5.74 -5.03
CA LEU A 114 -12.12 7.05 -4.84
C LEU A 114 -10.64 6.92 -4.49
N ARG A 115 -10.26 5.90 -3.71
CA ARG A 115 -8.87 5.65 -3.39
C ARG A 115 -8.08 5.22 -4.62
N ARG A 116 -8.63 4.32 -5.42
CA ARG A 116 -8.00 3.85 -6.66
C ARG A 116 -7.85 4.95 -7.71
N ILE A 117 -8.85 5.81 -7.90
CA ILE A 117 -8.70 6.97 -8.80
C ILE A 117 -7.67 7.98 -8.26
N GLY A 118 -7.53 8.09 -6.93
CA GLY A 118 -6.48 8.89 -6.29
C GLY A 118 -5.08 8.35 -6.58
N ILE A 119 -4.90 7.03 -6.59
CA ILE A 119 -3.64 6.42 -7.03
C ILE A 119 -3.39 6.73 -8.51
N ALA A 120 -4.39 6.60 -9.38
CA ALA A 120 -4.27 6.95 -10.79
C ALA A 120 -3.88 8.42 -10.99
N GLN A 121 -4.45 9.34 -10.20
CA GLN A 121 -4.08 10.76 -10.18
C GLN A 121 -2.62 10.95 -9.77
N ALA A 122 -2.14 10.25 -8.73
CA ALA A 122 -0.76 10.32 -8.29
C ALA A 122 0.23 9.78 -9.34
N LEU A 123 -0.24 8.99 -10.31
CA LEU A 123 0.56 8.39 -11.38
C LEU A 123 0.53 9.17 -12.71
N ILE A 124 -0.28 10.22 -12.82
CA ILE A 124 -0.53 10.89 -14.11
C ILE A 124 0.73 11.50 -14.74
N ASN A 125 1.66 11.98 -13.91
CA ASN A 125 2.95 12.54 -14.31
C ASN A 125 4.04 11.50 -14.52
N ASP A 126 3.74 10.19 -14.39
CA ASP A 126 4.69 9.07 -14.45
C ASP A 126 5.87 9.21 -13.46
N PRO A 127 5.60 9.34 -12.17
CA PRO A 127 6.61 9.66 -11.16
C PRO A 127 7.61 8.52 -10.94
N ASP A 128 8.80 8.87 -10.41
CA ASP A 128 9.78 7.89 -9.93
C ASP A 128 9.52 7.48 -8.47
N LEU A 129 8.99 8.41 -7.67
CA LEU A 129 8.60 8.21 -6.27
C LEU A 129 7.11 8.44 -6.10
N ILE A 130 6.42 7.48 -5.53
CA ILE A 130 5.00 7.58 -5.18
C ILE A 130 4.89 7.60 -3.65
N ILE A 131 4.25 8.63 -3.11
CA ILE A 131 4.00 8.79 -1.68
C ILE A 131 2.51 8.57 -1.44
N LEU A 132 2.18 7.60 -0.60
CA LEU A 132 0.80 7.22 -0.29
C LEU A 132 0.56 7.38 1.23
N ASP A 133 -0.33 8.29 1.59
CA ASP A 133 -0.71 8.51 2.98
C ASP A 133 -1.99 7.72 3.29
N GLU A 134 -1.88 6.70 4.16
CA GLU A 134 -2.96 5.83 4.62
C GLU A 134 -3.80 5.22 3.47
N PRO A 135 -3.19 4.58 2.44
CA PRO A 135 -3.90 4.20 1.20
C PRO A 135 -5.02 3.17 1.38
N THR A 136 -4.99 2.39 2.44
CA THR A 136 -5.96 1.32 2.75
C THR A 136 -6.95 1.70 3.86
N SER A 137 -6.76 2.84 4.50
CA SER A 137 -7.57 3.25 5.66
C SER A 137 -9.06 3.34 5.37
N GLY A 138 -9.84 2.58 6.16
CA GLY A 138 -11.30 2.55 6.10
C GLY A 138 -11.87 1.97 4.82
N LEU A 139 -11.11 1.14 4.12
CA LEU A 139 -11.59 0.28 3.04
C LEU A 139 -12.14 -1.02 3.60
N ASP A 140 -13.03 -1.66 2.85
CA ASP A 140 -13.43 -3.04 3.07
C ASP A 140 -12.28 -4.00 2.69
N PRO A 141 -12.34 -5.30 3.04
CA PRO A 141 -11.28 -6.25 2.73
C PRO A 141 -10.97 -6.38 1.23
N ILE A 142 -11.99 -6.24 0.37
CA ILE A 142 -11.82 -6.30 -1.09
C ILE A 142 -11.07 -5.07 -1.59
N GLY A 143 -11.54 -3.87 -1.22
CA GLY A 143 -10.89 -2.62 -1.59
C GLY A 143 -9.46 -2.51 -1.06
N THR A 144 -9.19 -3.05 0.14
CA THR A 144 -7.86 -3.17 0.72
C THR A 144 -6.97 -4.04 -0.16
N ARG A 145 -7.45 -5.25 -0.53
CA ARG A 145 -6.70 -6.16 -1.39
C ARG A 145 -6.41 -5.56 -2.77
N GLU A 146 -7.43 -5.02 -3.43
CA GLU A 146 -7.26 -4.36 -4.73
C GLU A 146 -6.25 -3.21 -4.68
N THR A 147 -6.27 -2.42 -3.59
CA THR A 147 -5.32 -1.33 -3.40
C THR A 147 -3.89 -1.84 -3.17
N LYS A 148 -3.70 -2.89 -2.37
CA LYS A 148 -2.40 -3.55 -2.18
C LYS A 148 -1.84 -4.10 -3.49
N ASP A 149 -2.67 -4.79 -4.29
CA ASP A 149 -2.27 -5.36 -5.58
C ASP A 149 -1.80 -4.26 -6.55
N ILE A 150 -2.48 -3.10 -6.57
CA ILE A 150 -2.03 -1.95 -7.34
C ILE A 150 -0.65 -1.47 -6.86
N ILE A 151 -0.44 -1.31 -5.55
CA ILE A 151 0.83 -0.84 -4.98
C ILE A 151 1.98 -1.80 -5.33
N VAL A 152 1.77 -3.10 -5.20
CA VAL A 152 2.76 -4.12 -5.58
C VAL A 152 3.10 -4.03 -7.07
N SER A 153 2.10 -3.85 -7.93
CA SER A 153 2.32 -3.68 -9.38
C SER A 153 3.17 -2.46 -9.74
N LEU A 154 3.16 -1.41 -8.90
CA LEU A 154 4.01 -0.24 -9.11
C LEU A 154 5.50 -0.57 -8.90
N LYS A 155 5.81 -1.36 -7.87
CA LYS A 155 7.17 -1.85 -7.62
C LYS A 155 7.66 -2.73 -8.78
N GLU A 156 6.84 -3.64 -9.27
CA GLU A 156 7.16 -4.50 -10.42
C GLU A 156 7.51 -3.70 -11.68
N ARG A 157 6.95 -2.50 -11.81
CA ARG A 157 7.28 -1.52 -12.87
C ARG A 157 8.48 -0.64 -12.54
N GLY A 158 9.24 -0.95 -11.49
CA GLY A 158 10.45 -0.22 -11.09
C GLY A 158 10.20 1.11 -10.39
N LYS A 159 8.98 1.37 -9.93
CA LYS A 159 8.66 2.57 -9.15
C LYS A 159 9.07 2.40 -7.69
N THR A 160 9.44 3.50 -7.05
CA THR A 160 9.69 3.55 -5.60
C THR A 160 8.42 4.03 -4.90
N VAL A 161 8.00 3.34 -3.84
CA VAL A 161 6.81 3.70 -3.09
C VAL A 161 7.16 3.97 -1.63
N LEU A 162 6.75 5.12 -1.11
CA LEU A 162 6.72 5.43 0.31
C LEU A 162 5.27 5.35 0.79
N LEU A 163 4.99 4.41 1.66
CA LEU A 163 3.68 4.14 2.23
C LEU A 163 3.65 4.55 3.69
N CYS A 164 2.77 5.47 4.09
CA CYS A 164 2.47 5.73 5.50
C CYS A 164 1.23 4.95 5.92
N SER A 165 1.32 4.24 7.04
CA SER A 165 0.17 3.53 7.60
C SER A 165 0.31 3.38 9.13
N HIS A 166 -0.83 3.21 9.79
CA HIS A 166 -0.92 2.76 11.18
C HIS A 166 -1.37 1.28 11.26
N LEU A 167 -1.69 0.64 10.13
CA LEU A 167 -2.13 -0.75 10.02
C LEU A 167 -0.92 -1.64 9.71
N LEU A 168 -0.45 -2.36 10.74
CA LEU A 168 0.74 -3.21 10.65
C LEU A 168 0.60 -4.34 9.63
N SER A 169 -0.59 -4.98 9.59
CA SER A 169 -0.88 -6.07 8.65
C SER A 169 -0.72 -5.64 7.19
N ASP A 170 -1.22 -4.44 6.85
CA ASP A 170 -1.16 -3.95 5.48
C ASP A 170 0.27 -3.72 5.01
N VAL A 171 1.10 -3.21 5.91
CA VAL A 171 2.51 -2.92 5.63
C VAL A 171 3.33 -4.22 5.55
N GLN A 172 3.08 -5.16 6.45
CA GLN A 172 3.75 -6.45 6.47
C GLN A 172 3.55 -7.23 5.16
N ASP A 173 2.38 -7.11 4.55
CA ASP A 173 2.03 -7.84 3.33
C ASP A 173 2.76 -7.34 2.08
N ILE A 174 3.11 -6.04 2.00
CA ILE A 174 3.55 -5.42 0.74
C ILE A 174 4.87 -4.66 0.81
N CYS A 175 5.35 -4.29 2.01
CA CYS A 175 6.58 -3.52 2.13
C CYS A 175 7.82 -4.42 2.16
N ASP A 176 8.92 -3.94 1.58
CA ASP A 176 10.24 -4.59 1.67
C ASP A 176 10.93 -4.24 2.98
N ARG A 177 10.83 -2.95 3.34
CA ARG A 177 11.45 -2.38 4.52
C ARG A 177 10.49 -1.42 5.20
N VAL A 178 10.68 -1.24 6.49
CA VAL A 178 9.85 -0.34 7.29
C VAL A 178 10.70 0.53 8.22
N ALA A 179 10.13 1.63 8.64
CA ALA A 179 10.59 2.45 9.73
C ALA A 179 9.41 2.74 10.68
N ILE A 180 9.64 2.59 11.97
CA ILE A 180 8.63 2.87 13.00
C ILE A 180 8.97 4.20 13.67
N LEU A 181 8.02 5.13 13.60
CA LEU A 181 8.09 6.42 14.28
C LEU A 181 7.22 6.42 15.54
N ASP A 182 7.75 6.97 16.60
CA ASP A 182 6.99 7.34 17.80
C ASP A 182 7.45 8.71 18.33
N LYS A 183 6.49 9.59 18.59
CA LYS A 183 6.74 10.96 19.11
C LYS A 183 7.84 11.72 18.37
N GLY A 184 7.82 11.62 17.03
CA GLY A 184 8.79 12.29 16.16
C GLY A 184 10.18 11.64 16.11
N LYS A 185 10.38 10.50 16.73
CA LYS A 185 11.67 9.79 16.76
C LYS A 185 11.56 8.47 15.99
N LEU A 186 12.61 8.17 15.23
CA LEU A 186 12.77 6.86 14.60
C LEU A 186 13.15 5.86 15.71
N GLN A 187 12.30 4.83 15.90
CA GLN A 187 12.51 3.78 16.88
C GLN A 187 13.34 2.63 16.29
N ILE A 188 12.93 2.16 15.13
CA ILE A 188 13.58 1.04 14.44
C ILE A 188 13.38 1.17 12.93
N SER A 189 14.29 0.62 12.13
CA SER A 189 14.14 0.49 10.69
C SER A 189 14.93 -0.72 10.20
N GLY A 190 14.32 -1.52 9.31
CA GLY A 190 14.93 -2.73 8.74
C GLY A 190 14.02 -3.37 7.71
N THR A 191 14.42 -4.50 7.16
CA THR A 191 13.51 -5.35 6.37
C THR A 191 12.48 -6.00 7.29
N ILE A 192 11.33 -6.37 6.72
CA ILE A 192 10.28 -7.09 7.48
C ILE A 192 10.87 -8.36 8.11
N ASP A 193 11.63 -9.13 7.34
CA ASP A 193 12.24 -10.36 7.81
C ASP A 193 13.23 -10.14 8.95
N GLU A 194 14.11 -9.12 8.86
CA GLU A 194 15.07 -8.77 9.92
C GLU A 194 14.37 -8.38 11.22
N LEU A 195 13.25 -7.64 11.12
CA LEU A 195 12.54 -7.12 12.28
C LEU A 195 11.64 -8.16 12.94
N LEU A 196 11.11 -9.12 12.18
CA LEU A 196 10.22 -10.17 12.66
C LEU A 196 10.92 -11.49 12.95
N SER A 197 12.14 -11.71 12.43
CA SER A 197 12.88 -12.93 12.69
C SER A 197 13.23 -13.03 14.17
N SER A 198 12.49 -13.84 14.88
CA SER A 198 12.89 -14.35 16.20
C SER A 198 13.77 -15.59 15.95
N LYS A 199 15.05 -15.51 16.27
CA LYS A 199 15.99 -16.65 16.08
C LYS A 199 15.60 -17.87 16.91
N ASP A 200 14.76 -17.67 17.92
CA ASP A 200 14.42 -18.66 18.92
C ASP A 200 13.02 -19.27 18.74
N VAL A 201 12.24 -18.79 17.74
CA VAL A 201 10.88 -19.26 17.47
C VAL A 201 10.73 -19.71 16.01
N VAL A 202 10.25 -20.94 15.83
CA VAL A 202 9.93 -21.51 14.52
C VAL A 202 8.43 -21.76 14.46
N GLU A 203 7.75 -21.26 13.44
CA GLU A 203 6.36 -21.57 13.15
C GLU A 203 6.29 -22.69 12.10
N MET A 204 5.58 -23.77 12.41
CA MET A 204 5.33 -24.87 11.49
C MET A 204 3.85 -25.00 11.19
N LEU A 205 3.47 -24.97 9.92
CA LEU A 205 2.12 -25.24 9.45
C LEU A 205 2.05 -26.69 8.93
N ILE A 206 1.33 -27.56 9.65
CA ILE A 206 1.22 -28.97 9.32
C ILE A 206 -0.25 -29.28 9.01
N ARG A 207 -0.49 -30.13 8.00
CA ARG A 207 -1.83 -30.59 7.63
C ARG A 207 -2.02 -32.06 7.92
N ASN A 208 -3.26 -32.45 8.21
CA ASN A 208 -3.68 -33.86 8.32
C ASN A 208 -2.98 -34.62 9.45
N LEU A 209 -2.74 -34.00 10.61
CA LEU A 209 -2.31 -34.69 11.83
C LEU A 209 -3.52 -34.99 12.70
N SER A 210 -3.52 -36.23 13.28
CA SER A 210 -4.45 -36.60 14.36
C SER A 210 -4.03 -35.96 15.68
N ASP A 211 -4.95 -35.87 16.65
CA ASP A 211 -4.65 -35.32 17.98
C ASP A 211 -3.57 -36.15 18.71
N GLU A 212 -3.52 -37.47 18.47
CA GLU A 212 -2.48 -38.32 19.01
C GLU A 212 -1.11 -38.01 18.41
N ALA A 213 -1.04 -37.79 17.08
CA ALA A 213 0.21 -37.44 16.40
C ALA A 213 0.70 -36.03 16.80
N ILE A 214 -0.20 -35.09 17.10
CA ILE A 214 0.17 -33.80 17.66
C ILE A 214 0.87 -33.98 19.01
N SER A 215 0.33 -34.80 19.90
CA SER A 215 0.90 -35.07 21.22
C SER A 215 2.28 -35.75 21.12
N GLU A 216 2.48 -36.64 20.15
CA GLU A 216 3.79 -37.23 19.86
C GLU A 216 4.81 -36.20 19.40
N VAL A 217 4.42 -35.29 18.51
CA VAL A 217 5.28 -34.18 18.02
C VAL A 217 5.66 -33.25 19.17
N GLU A 218 4.72 -32.89 20.04
CA GLU A 218 5.02 -32.07 21.22
C GLU A 218 6.02 -32.72 22.15
N THR A 219 5.87 -34.05 22.37
CA THR A 219 6.78 -34.85 23.20
C THR A 219 8.18 -34.88 22.58
N PHE A 220 8.26 -35.14 21.27
CA PHE A 220 9.54 -35.14 20.53
C PHE A 220 10.27 -33.80 20.62
N ILE A 221 9.53 -32.66 20.49
CA ILE A 221 10.12 -31.32 20.60
C ILE A 221 10.70 -31.12 22.01
N LYS A 222 9.98 -31.52 23.06
CA LYS A 222 10.45 -31.44 24.46
C LYS A 222 11.72 -32.26 24.69
N GLU A 223 11.79 -33.48 24.13
CA GLU A 223 12.99 -34.34 24.20
C GLU A 223 14.22 -33.70 23.53
N LYS A 224 14.01 -32.82 22.55
CA LYS A 224 15.07 -32.04 21.87
C LYS A 224 15.33 -30.67 22.54
N HIS A 225 14.87 -30.47 23.76
CA HIS A 225 15.01 -29.23 24.53
C HIS A 225 14.28 -28.02 23.90
N GLY A 226 13.28 -28.27 23.04
CA GLY A 226 12.40 -27.26 22.53
C GLY A 226 11.19 -27.06 23.43
N GLU A 227 10.52 -25.92 23.30
CA GLU A 227 9.26 -25.56 23.95
C GLU A 227 8.18 -25.33 22.92
N VAL A 228 7.01 -25.97 23.06
CA VAL A 228 5.85 -25.70 22.22
C VAL A 228 5.06 -24.57 22.84
N ILE A 229 5.15 -23.38 22.24
CA ILE A 229 4.50 -22.16 22.74
C ILE A 229 2.99 -22.19 22.49
N SER A 230 2.56 -22.73 21.35
CA SER A 230 1.14 -22.78 20.97
C SER A 230 0.86 -23.84 19.93
N VAL A 231 -0.18 -24.64 20.17
CA VAL A 231 -0.81 -25.50 19.14
C VAL A 231 -2.20 -24.94 18.87
N LYS A 232 -2.48 -24.57 17.64
CA LYS A 232 -3.78 -24.04 17.22
C LYS A 232 -4.21 -24.73 15.93
N ASN A 233 -5.46 -25.15 15.88
CA ASN A 233 -6.05 -25.51 14.61
C ASN A 233 -6.08 -24.25 13.73
N SER A 234 -5.50 -24.32 12.53
CA SER A 234 -5.53 -23.23 11.55
C SER A 234 -6.98 -22.99 11.13
N SER A 235 -7.70 -22.20 11.91
CA SER A 235 -8.96 -21.61 11.46
C SER A 235 -8.60 -20.47 10.52
N GLY A 236 -9.05 -20.58 9.27
CA GLY A 236 -8.90 -19.47 8.33
C GLY A 236 -9.47 -18.18 8.95
N THR A 237 -8.87 -17.02 8.64
CA THR A 237 -9.41 -15.73 9.08
C THR A 237 -10.78 -15.49 8.42
N LEU A 238 -11.69 -14.76 9.11
CA LEU A 238 -12.96 -14.35 8.53
C LEU A 238 -12.75 -13.53 7.23
N GLU A 239 -11.66 -12.76 7.16
CA GLU A 239 -11.23 -12.06 5.96
C GLU A 239 -10.89 -13.05 4.82
N GLY A 240 -10.12 -14.10 5.10
CA GLY A 240 -9.80 -15.15 4.12
C GLY A 240 -11.04 -15.91 3.65
N LEU A 241 -12.01 -16.15 4.53
CA LEU A 241 -13.30 -16.77 4.19
C LEU A 241 -14.12 -15.81 3.30
N PHE A 242 -14.19 -14.54 3.64
CA PHE A 242 -14.90 -13.53 2.88
C PHE A 242 -14.34 -13.39 1.46
N LEU A 243 -13.00 -13.32 1.32
CA LEU A 243 -12.32 -13.28 0.02
C LEU A 243 -12.58 -14.54 -0.82
N LYS A 244 -12.61 -15.72 -0.21
CA LYS A 244 -12.94 -16.97 -0.91
C LYS A 244 -14.37 -16.98 -1.44
N ILE A 245 -15.34 -16.57 -0.64
CA ILE A 245 -16.76 -16.47 -1.05
C ILE A 245 -16.90 -15.47 -2.20
N TYR A 246 -16.25 -14.35 -2.10
CA TYR A 246 -16.29 -13.30 -3.16
C TYR A 246 -15.68 -13.79 -4.47
N ALA A 247 -14.52 -14.44 -4.44
CA ALA A 247 -13.88 -15.02 -5.61
C ALA A 247 -14.74 -16.11 -6.29
N ALA A 248 -15.42 -16.95 -5.51
CA ALA A 248 -16.33 -17.96 -6.03
C ALA A 248 -17.53 -17.34 -6.77
N ASN A 249 -18.08 -16.24 -6.25
CA ASN A 249 -19.21 -15.54 -6.88
C ASN A 249 -18.83 -14.87 -8.21
N ILE A 250 -17.59 -14.35 -8.33
CA ILE A 250 -17.10 -13.77 -9.60
C ILE A 250 -16.97 -14.85 -10.68
N ASN A 251 -16.50 -16.05 -10.33
CA ASN A 251 -16.33 -17.13 -11.28
C ASN A 251 -17.68 -17.69 -11.76
N ASN A 252 -18.69 -17.75 -10.90
CA ASN A 252 -20.03 -18.17 -11.26
C ASN A 252 -20.75 -17.17 -12.16
N SER A 253 -20.49 -15.87 -12.01
CA SER A 253 -21.09 -14.82 -12.88
C SER A 253 -20.47 -14.73 -14.28
N LYS A 254 -19.34 -15.43 -14.55
CA LYS A 254 -18.73 -15.53 -15.88
C LYS A 254 -19.17 -16.74 -16.68
N THR A 255 -19.90 -17.69 -16.06
CA THR A 255 -20.39 -18.91 -16.71
C THR A 255 -21.82 -18.78 -17.22
N ASP A 256 -22.52 -17.69 -16.92
CA ASP A 256 -23.91 -17.42 -17.31
C ASP A 256 -24.03 -16.35 -18.42
N VAL A 257 -23.01 -16.21 -19.29
CA VAL A 257 -23.07 -15.36 -20.49
C VAL A 257 -22.76 -16.15 -21.74
#